data_94d66993aca0c6a7c96d018a359a6dfc
#
_entry.id   94d66993aca0c6a7c96d018a359a6dfc
#
_cell.length_a   1.000
_cell.length_b   1.000
_cell.length_c   1.000
_cell.angle_alpha   90.00
_cell.angle_beta   90.00
_cell.angle_gamma   90.00
#
_symmetry.space_group_name_H-M   'P 1'
#
loop_
_entity.id
_entity.type
_entity.pdbx_description
1 polymer ?
#
loop_
_entity_poly.entity_id
_entity_poly.type
_entity_poly.pdbx_seq_one_letter_code
_entity_poly.pdbx_strand_id
1 'polypeptide(L)'
;MDTALYLLPVTLGDTDVEQVLPAYNKEIILGIKHFIVEDVRSARRFLKKVERSIDIDELTFYPLNKHTPHEVVASYLEPLINGHSIGVISEAGCPAVADPGADVVAIAQRKNLKVVPLVGPSSIILSVMGSGFNGQSFAFHGYLPIEPSERIKRIKELESRIYTEHQTQLFIETPYRNHKMMEDIIKTCRPTTKLCIAANITCEGEYIKTKTVKEWKGKLPDINKIPCIFLIYK
;
A
#
# COMPACT_ATOMS: atom_id res chain seq x y z
N MET A 1 -25.64 8.89 -2.98
CA MET A 1 -24.56 8.15 -2.26
C MET A 1 -25.15 7.57 -0.97
N ASP A 2 -24.89 6.28 -0.68
CA ASP A 2 -25.34 5.68 0.58
C ASP A 2 -24.47 6.16 1.75
N THR A 3 -25.05 6.23 2.96
CA THR A 3 -24.28 6.49 4.18
C THR A 3 -23.37 5.32 4.47
N ALA A 4 -22.04 5.52 4.42
CA ALA A 4 -21.05 4.46 4.58
C ALA A 4 -19.67 5.00 5.00
N LEU A 5 -18.82 4.09 5.47
CA LEU A 5 -17.38 4.27 5.58
C LEU A 5 -16.76 3.93 4.22
N TYR A 6 -16.33 4.94 3.47
CA TYR A 6 -15.68 4.76 2.18
C TYR A 6 -14.17 4.66 2.33
N LEU A 7 -13.58 3.58 1.82
CA LEU A 7 -12.13 3.45 1.74
C LEU A 7 -11.69 4.06 0.41
N LEU A 8 -11.01 5.18 0.48
CA LEU A 8 -10.66 6.04 -0.66
C LEU A 8 -9.21 5.79 -1.08
N PRO A 9 -8.96 5.02 -2.16
CA PRO A 9 -7.60 4.86 -2.66
C PRO A 9 -7.01 6.18 -3.14
N VAL A 10 -5.69 6.31 -2.96
CA VAL A 10 -4.90 7.45 -3.45
C VAL A 10 -3.85 6.97 -4.47
N THR A 11 -3.20 7.89 -5.16
CA THR A 11 -2.09 7.55 -6.06
C THR A 11 -0.93 6.91 -5.28
N LEU A 12 -0.13 6.06 -5.93
CA LEU A 12 1.06 5.46 -5.31
C LEU A 12 2.24 6.44 -5.21
N GLY A 13 2.18 7.51 -5.96
CA GLY A 13 3.16 8.58 -5.98
C GLY A 13 2.66 9.77 -6.80
N ASP A 14 3.56 10.53 -7.42
CA ASP A 14 3.18 11.68 -8.23
C ASP A 14 2.71 11.23 -9.63
N THR A 15 1.42 10.94 -9.71
CA THR A 15 0.72 10.49 -10.92
C THR A 15 -0.63 11.19 -10.99
N ASP A 16 -1.08 11.54 -12.18
CA ASP A 16 -2.41 12.13 -12.36
C ASP A 16 -3.51 11.21 -11.85
N VAL A 17 -4.44 11.78 -11.09
CA VAL A 17 -5.53 11.03 -10.45
C VAL A 17 -6.35 10.26 -11.48
N GLU A 18 -6.62 10.87 -12.62
CA GLU A 18 -7.43 10.29 -13.70
C GLU A 18 -6.78 9.07 -14.39
N GLN A 19 -5.45 8.90 -14.26
CA GLN A 19 -4.75 7.73 -14.81
C GLN A 19 -4.97 6.46 -13.98
N VAL A 20 -5.23 6.61 -12.68
CA VAL A 20 -5.22 5.47 -11.75
C VAL A 20 -6.47 5.33 -10.89
N LEU A 21 -7.31 6.35 -10.83
CA LEU A 21 -8.57 6.31 -10.09
C LEU A 21 -9.77 6.46 -11.03
N PRO A 22 -10.81 5.60 -10.88
CA PRO A 22 -12.07 5.78 -11.59
C PRO A 22 -12.73 7.14 -11.30
N ALA A 23 -13.40 7.73 -12.29
CA ALA A 23 -14.15 8.98 -12.12
C ALA A 23 -15.20 8.91 -10.99
N TYR A 24 -15.77 7.74 -10.76
CA TYR A 24 -16.69 7.47 -9.66
C TYR A 24 -16.13 7.80 -8.28
N ASN A 25 -14.80 7.62 -8.07
CA ASN A 25 -14.17 7.97 -6.80
C ASN A 25 -14.30 9.49 -6.52
N LYS A 26 -14.15 10.32 -7.55
CA LYS A 26 -14.33 11.77 -7.44
C LYS A 26 -15.77 12.13 -7.04
N GLU A 27 -16.77 11.48 -7.64
CA GLU A 27 -18.18 11.70 -7.28
C GLU A 27 -18.45 11.38 -5.80
N ILE A 28 -17.90 10.29 -5.29
CA ILE A 28 -18.02 9.90 -3.88
C ILE A 28 -17.30 10.92 -2.97
N ILE A 29 -16.07 11.29 -3.31
CA ILE A 29 -15.25 12.22 -2.52
C ILE A 29 -15.97 13.57 -2.36
N LEU A 30 -16.59 14.09 -3.40
CA LEU A 30 -17.32 15.37 -3.36
C LEU A 30 -18.52 15.35 -2.41
N GLY A 31 -19.07 14.19 -2.12
CA GLY A 31 -20.20 14.04 -1.18
C GLY A 31 -19.78 13.85 0.29
N ILE A 32 -18.48 13.78 0.61
CA ILE A 32 -17.98 13.49 1.96
C ILE A 32 -17.45 14.76 2.61
N LYS A 33 -17.78 14.96 3.90
CA LYS A 33 -17.29 16.08 4.72
C LYS A 33 -16.36 15.63 5.87
N HIS A 34 -16.31 14.35 6.16
CA HIS A 34 -15.55 13.78 7.29
C HIS A 34 -14.50 12.80 6.76
N PHE A 35 -13.23 13.02 7.09
CA PHE A 35 -12.13 12.21 6.59
C PHE A 35 -11.23 11.72 7.73
N ILE A 36 -11.02 10.40 7.81
CA ILE A 36 -10.02 9.79 8.68
C ILE A 36 -8.75 9.63 7.84
N VAL A 37 -7.63 10.19 8.30
CA VAL A 37 -6.42 10.35 7.50
C VAL A 37 -5.16 10.08 8.33
N GLU A 38 -4.11 9.55 7.71
CA GLU A 38 -2.82 9.39 8.38
C GLU A 38 -2.12 10.74 8.58
N ASP A 39 -2.08 11.57 7.54
CA ASP A 39 -1.55 12.93 7.56
C ASP A 39 -2.53 13.90 6.91
N VAL A 40 -2.92 14.93 7.66
CA VAL A 40 -3.90 15.94 7.21
C VAL A 40 -3.39 16.74 6.02
N ARG A 41 -2.07 17.02 5.96
CA ARG A 41 -1.49 17.82 4.87
C ARG A 41 -1.49 17.05 3.56
N SER A 42 -1.14 15.78 3.59
CA SER A 42 -1.18 14.89 2.43
C SER A 42 -2.61 14.71 1.91
N ALA A 43 -3.54 14.46 2.82
CA ALA A 43 -4.96 14.31 2.47
C ALA A 43 -5.54 15.57 1.82
N ARG A 44 -5.26 16.76 2.36
CA ARG A 44 -5.68 18.05 1.77
C ARG A 44 -5.13 18.22 0.34
N ARG A 45 -3.85 17.89 0.11
CA ARG A 45 -3.23 17.96 -1.22
C ARG A 45 -3.90 16.98 -2.18
N PHE A 46 -4.16 15.74 -1.74
CA PHE A 46 -4.86 14.74 -2.54
C PHE A 46 -6.26 15.23 -2.93
N LEU A 47 -7.07 15.71 -1.98
CA LEU A 47 -8.41 16.22 -2.25
C LEU A 47 -8.40 17.36 -3.27
N LYS A 48 -7.46 18.30 -3.14
CA LYS A 48 -7.28 19.39 -4.12
C LYS A 48 -6.76 18.90 -5.48
N LYS A 49 -6.05 17.78 -5.52
CA LYS A 49 -5.63 17.13 -6.79
C LYS A 49 -6.81 16.45 -7.48
N VAL A 50 -7.73 15.85 -6.71
CA VAL A 50 -8.97 15.26 -7.21
C VAL A 50 -9.91 16.33 -7.78
N GLU A 51 -10.11 17.44 -7.04
CA GLU A 51 -10.94 18.55 -7.47
C GLU A 51 -10.52 19.85 -6.76
N ARG A 52 -10.11 20.83 -7.56
CA ARG A 52 -9.60 22.13 -7.05
C ARG A 52 -10.66 22.97 -6.34
N SER A 53 -11.93 22.79 -6.68
CA SER A 53 -13.06 23.52 -6.10
C SER A 53 -13.45 23.06 -4.69
N ILE A 54 -12.95 21.91 -4.19
CA ILE A 54 -13.23 21.44 -2.82
C ILE A 54 -12.83 22.51 -1.82
N ASP A 55 -13.77 22.98 -1.00
CA ASP A 55 -13.47 23.85 0.13
C ASP A 55 -12.95 23.02 1.31
N ILE A 56 -11.64 23.11 1.55
CA ILE A 56 -10.94 22.33 2.59
C ILE A 56 -11.40 22.77 4.01
N ASP A 57 -11.80 24.02 4.17
CA ASP A 57 -12.16 24.58 5.47
C ASP A 57 -13.55 24.09 5.93
N GLU A 58 -14.38 23.61 5.00
CA GLU A 58 -15.64 22.93 5.31
C GLU A 58 -15.47 21.45 5.69
N LEU A 59 -14.27 20.89 5.62
CA LEU A 59 -14.02 19.48 5.88
C LEU A 59 -13.48 19.26 7.28
N THR A 60 -13.90 18.14 7.88
CA THR A 60 -13.40 17.68 9.18
C THR A 60 -12.41 16.53 8.98
N PHE A 61 -11.23 16.67 9.56
CA PHE A 61 -10.18 15.66 9.50
C PHE A 61 -9.93 15.02 10.85
N TYR A 62 -9.87 13.70 10.89
CA TYR A 62 -9.58 12.87 12.05
C TYR A 62 -8.23 12.18 11.85
N PRO A 63 -7.13 12.70 12.46
CA PRO A 63 -5.81 12.09 12.32
C PRO A 63 -5.74 10.71 12.96
N LEU A 64 -5.32 9.70 12.18
CA LEU A 64 -5.17 8.32 12.61
C LEU A 64 -3.74 7.83 12.33
N ASN A 65 -3.02 7.50 13.37
CA ASN A 65 -1.69 6.91 13.27
C ASN A 65 -1.54 5.72 14.25
N LYS A 66 -0.44 5.00 14.18
CA LYS A 66 -0.16 3.81 14.98
C LYS A 66 -0.14 4.04 16.52
N HIS A 67 -0.19 5.29 16.95
CA HIS A 67 -0.22 5.68 18.38
C HIS A 67 -1.59 6.19 18.82
N THR A 68 -2.56 6.29 17.91
CA THR A 68 -3.92 6.76 18.24
C THR A 68 -4.61 5.71 19.12
N PRO A 69 -5.05 6.07 20.37
CA PRO A 69 -5.74 5.13 21.25
C PRO A 69 -7.01 4.56 20.62
N HIS A 70 -7.30 3.29 20.90
CA HIS A 70 -8.43 2.58 20.30
C HIS A 70 -9.78 3.23 20.61
N GLU A 71 -9.95 3.81 21.82
CA GLU A 71 -11.16 4.54 22.20
C GLU A 71 -11.37 5.79 21.34
N VAL A 72 -10.28 6.48 21.02
CA VAL A 72 -10.30 7.66 20.13
C VAL A 72 -10.70 7.26 18.71
N VAL A 73 -10.13 6.16 18.21
CA VAL A 73 -10.50 5.63 16.87
C VAL A 73 -12.00 5.31 16.79
N ALA A 74 -12.58 4.76 17.86
CA ALA A 74 -14.01 4.45 17.91
C ALA A 74 -14.90 5.69 17.81
N SER A 75 -14.46 6.83 18.38
CA SER A 75 -15.19 8.11 18.31
C SER A 75 -15.18 8.73 16.91
N TYR A 76 -14.18 8.42 16.07
CA TYR A 76 -14.12 8.91 14.68
C TYR A 76 -15.28 8.42 13.82
N LEU A 77 -15.98 7.36 14.25
CA LEU A 77 -17.17 6.83 13.56
C LEU A 77 -18.49 7.48 14.01
N GLU A 78 -18.48 8.42 14.95
CA GLU A 78 -19.71 9.11 15.40
C GLU A 78 -20.46 9.81 14.26
N PRO A 79 -19.81 10.52 13.31
CA PRO A 79 -20.51 11.09 12.18
C PRO A 79 -21.25 10.03 11.35
N LEU A 80 -20.67 8.86 11.16
CA LEU A 80 -21.30 7.76 10.40
C LEU A 80 -22.54 7.23 11.14
N ILE A 81 -22.48 7.09 12.45
CA ILE A 81 -23.63 6.68 13.28
C ILE A 81 -24.75 7.72 13.18
N ASN A 82 -24.42 8.99 13.03
CA ASN A 82 -25.35 10.11 12.87
C ASN A 82 -25.81 10.34 11.41
N GLY A 83 -25.53 9.41 10.50
CA GLY A 83 -26.01 9.45 9.12
C GLY A 83 -25.11 10.19 8.13
N HIS A 84 -23.87 10.54 8.50
CA HIS A 84 -22.90 11.19 7.62
C HIS A 84 -21.84 10.22 7.14
N SER A 85 -21.58 10.18 5.83
CA SER A 85 -20.50 9.36 5.26
C SER A 85 -19.13 9.84 5.69
N ILE A 86 -18.21 8.87 5.86
CA ILE A 86 -16.82 9.13 6.21
C ILE A 86 -15.91 8.52 5.14
N GLY A 87 -14.86 9.26 4.74
CA GLY A 87 -13.78 8.78 3.89
C GLY A 87 -12.54 8.40 4.69
N VAL A 88 -11.95 7.25 4.42
CA VAL A 88 -10.62 6.87 4.95
C VAL A 88 -9.59 7.06 3.85
N ILE A 89 -8.55 7.83 4.11
CA ILE A 89 -7.46 8.15 3.18
C ILE A 89 -6.13 7.73 3.81
N SER A 90 -5.36 6.86 3.14
CA SER A 90 -3.98 6.51 3.50
C SER A 90 -2.95 7.39 2.77
N GLU A 91 -1.67 7.21 3.06
CA GLU A 91 -0.59 7.95 2.39
C GLU A 91 -0.36 7.50 0.94
N ALA A 92 -0.61 6.22 0.62
CA ALA A 92 -0.44 5.67 -0.73
C ALA A 92 -1.31 4.44 -0.96
N GLY A 93 -1.92 4.34 -2.13
CA GLY A 93 -2.66 3.15 -2.57
C GLY A 93 -3.98 2.92 -1.84
N CYS A 94 -4.26 1.67 -1.48
CA CYS A 94 -5.53 1.24 -0.89
C CYS A 94 -5.52 1.38 0.63
N PRO A 95 -6.43 2.15 1.23
CA PRO A 95 -6.55 2.24 2.70
C PRO A 95 -6.88 0.89 3.34
N ALA A 96 -6.53 0.74 4.60
CA ALA A 96 -6.69 -0.48 5.40
C ALA A 96 -5.83 -1.68 4.93
N VAL A 97 -4.87 -1.44 4.03
CA VAL A 97 -3.88 -2.44 3.61
C VAL A 97 -2.49 -1.99 4.02
N ALA A 98 -1.93 -2.61 5.06
CA ALA A 98 -0.64 -2.25 5.65
C ALA A 98 -0.60 -0.82 6.25
N ASP A 99 -1.74 -0.31 6.66
CA ASP A 99 -1.91 1.00 7.31
C ASP A 99 -2.88 0.92 8.51
N PRO A 100 -2.95 1.95 9.38
CA PRO A 100 -3.82 1.95 10.56
C PRO A 100 -5.33 2.02 10.24
N GLY A 101 -5.74 2.25 9.01
CA GLY A 101 -7.15 2.26 8.60
C GLY A 101 -7.86 0.94 8.85
N ALA A 102 -7.12 -0.17 8.94
CA ALA A 102 -7.67 -1.48 9.27
C ALA A 102 -8.41 -1.50 10.62
N ASP A 103 -7.95 -0.74 11.61
CA ASP A 103 -8.59 -0.65 12.93
C ASP A 103 -9.96 0.02 12.84
N VAL A 104 -10.08 1.08 12.03
CA VAL A 104 -11.36 1.76 11.76
C VAL A 104 -12.35 0.80 11.12
N VAL A 105 -11.91 0.07 10.10
CA VAL A 105 -12.73 -0.93 9.42
C VAL A 105 -13.18 -2.02 10.38
N ALA A 106 -12.29 -2.52 11.24
CA ALA A 106 -12.64 -3.54 12.24
C ALA A 106 -13.70 -3.04 13.23
N ILE A 107 -13.65 -1.76 13.65
CA ILE A 107 -14.66 -1.16 14.53
C ILE A 107 -15.98 -1.01 13.77
N ALA A 108 -15.94 -0.53 12.52
CA ALA A 108 -17.15 -0.36 11.70
C ALA A 108 -17.87 -1.71 11.48
N GLN A 109 -17.12 -2.77 11.18
CA GLN A 109 -17.66 -4.13 11.03
C GLN A 109 -18.32 -4.63 12.34
N ARG A 110 -17.67 -4.45 13.50
CA ARG A 110 -18.27 -4.83 14.79
C ARG A 110 -19.57 -4.07 15.11
N LYS A 111 -19.68 -2.84 14.63
CA LYS A 111 -20.86 -1.99 14.80
C LYS A 111 -21.92 -2.18 13.70
N ASN A 112 -21.72 -3.12 12.78
CA ASN A 112 -22.62 -3.37 11.64
C ASN A 112 -22.79 -2.12 10.73
N LEU A 113 -21.78 -1.26 10.66
CA LEU A 113 -21.78 -0.09 9.78
C LEU A 113 -21.36 -0.51 8.36
N LYS A 114 -21.95 0.11 7.35
CA LYS A 114 -21.63 -0.16 5.96
C LYS A 114 -20.21 0.30 5.64
N VAL A 115 -19.38 -0.60 5.08
CA VAL A 115 -18.03 -0.30 4.58
C VAL A 115 -18.00 -0.50 3.08
N VAL A 116 -17.49 0.48 2.35
CA VAL A 116 -17.42 0.48 0.87
C VAL A 116 -15.98 0.75 0.43
N PRO A 117 -15.21 -0.28 0.07
CA PRO A 117 -13.92 -0.07 -0.56
C PRO A 117 -14.10 0.40 -1.99
N LEU A 118 -13.42 1.49 -2.37
CA LEU A 118 -13.40 1.98 -3.74
C LEU A 118 -12.24 1.38 -4.52
N VAL A 119 -12.39 1.35 -5.84
CA VAL A 119 -11.36 0.83 -6.76
C VAL A 119 -10.21 1.81 -6.90
N GLY A 120 -8.98 1.31 -6.79
CA GLY A 120 -7.78 2.14 -6.99
C GLY A 120 -6.48 1.32 -7.04
N PRO A 121 -5.33 1.98 -7.21
CA PRO A 121 -4.06 1.31 -7.41
C PRO A 121 -3.59 0.63 -6.11
N SER A 122 -3.05 -0.59 -6.27
CA SER A 122 -2.36 -1.33 -5.22
C SER A 122 -1.00 -1.77 -5.72
N SER A 123 0.07 -1.31 -5.09
CA SER A 123 1.42 -1.72 -5.45
C SER A 123 1.62 -3.24 -5.30
N ILE A 124 0.94 -3.86 -4.33
CA ILE A 124 0.96 -5.31 -4.10
C ILE A 124 0.42 -6.04 -5.33
N ILE A 125 -0.79 -5.72 -5.77
CA ILE A 125 -1.43 -6.38 -6.90
C ILE A 125 -0.71 -6.06 -8.22
N LEU A 126 -0.39 -4.78 -8.46
CA LEU A 126 0.29 -4.36 -9.69
C LEU A 126 1.68 -5.01 -9.82
N SER A 127 2.42 -5.17 -8.73
CA SER A 127 3.71 -5.86 -8.76
C SER A 127 3.56 -7.36 -9.06
N VAL A 128 2.54 -8.04 -8.52
CA VAL A 128 2.24 -9.44 -8.89
C VAL A 128 1.91 -9.55 -10.37
N MET A 129 1.04 -8.67 -10.88
CA MET A 129 0.68 -8.64 -12.31
C MET A 129 1.90 -8.45 -13.20
N GLY A 130 2.80 -7.53 -12.85
CA GLY A 130 4.00 -7.21 -13.64
C GLY A 130 5.15 -8.20 -13.48
N SER A 131 5.16 -9.03 -12.43
CA SER A 131 6.27 -9.93 -12.10
C SER A 131 6.39 -11.16 -13.00
N GLY A 132 5.26 -11.66 -13.53
CA GLY A 132 5.17 -12.96 -14.19
C GLY A 132 5.23 -14.16 -13.22
N PHE A 133 5.01 -13.94 -11.93
CA PHE A 133 4.99 -14.98 -10.90
C PHE A 133 3.60 -15.55 -10.66
N ASN A 134 3.49 -16.53 -9.76
CA ASN A 134 2.22 -17.15 -9.41
C ASN A 134 1.29 -16.13 -8.71
N GLY A 135 0.23 -15.70 -9.38
CA GLY A 135 -0.77 -14.80 -8.84
C GLY A 135 -1.96 -15.50 -8.13
N GLN A 136 -2.03 -16.83 -8.19
CA GLN A 136 -3.07 -17.59 -7.47
C GLN A 136 -2.72 -17.83 -5.99
N SER A 137 -1.41 -17.89 -5.70
CA SER A 137 -0.91 -18.04 -4.34
C SER A 137 0.25 -17.08 -4.13
N PHE A 138 0.02 -16.05 -3.34
CA PHE A 138 1.05 -15.08 -2.95
C PHE A 138 0.82 -14.60 -1.52
N ALA A 139 1.90 -14.20 -0.85
CA ALA A 139 1.85 -13.66 0.49
C ALA A 139 2.64 -12.34 0.57
N PHE A 140 2.01 -11.32 1.13
CA PHE A 140 2.63 -10.03 1.43
C PHE A 140 3.05 -10.00 2.91
N HIS A 141 4.31 -9.66 3.17
CA HIS A 141 4.94 -9.72 4.49
C HIS A 141 5.22 -8.35 5.10
N GLY A 142 4.88 -7.25 4.40
CA GLY A 142 5.25 -5.92 4.85
C GLY A 142 6.77 -5.73 4.89
N TYR A 143 7.27 -5.07 5.94
CA TYR A 143 8.70 -4.87 6.16
C TYR A 143 9.36 -6.12 6.75
N LEU A 144 10.53 -6.48 6.22
CA LEU A 144 11.36 -7.50 6.84
C LEU A 144 12.16 -6.92 8.02
N PRO A 145 12.71 -7.76 8.91
CA PRO A 145 13.48 -7.30 10.07
C PRO A 145 14.62 -6.33 9.71
N ILE A 146 14.78 -5.28 10.51
CA ILE A 146 15.85 -4.28 10.31
C ILE A 146 17.22 -4.89 10.62
N GLU A 147 17.28 -5.75 11.64
CA GLU A 147 18.51 -6.42 12.06
C GLU A 147 18.97 -7.39 10.96
N PRO A 148 20.25 -7.32 10.48
CA PRO A 148 20.71 -8.08 9.32
C PRO A 148 20.60 -9.59 9.47
N SER A 149 20.93 -10.16 10.63
CA SER A 149 20.88 -11.60 10.83
C SER A 149 19.45 -12.14 10.79
N GLU A 150 18.51 -11.42 11.40
CA GLU A 150 17.08 -11.77 11.39
C GLU A 150 16.48 -11.59 9.98
N ARG A 151 16.90 -10.55 9.26
CA ARG A 151 16.46 -10.34 7.87
C ARG A 151 16.92 -11.45 6.95
N ILE A 152 18.19 -11.87 7.04
CA ILE A 152 18.74 -13.00 6.28
C ILE A 152 18.00 -14.29 6.61
N LYS A 153 17.75 -14.56 7.89
CA LYS A 153 16.97 -15.71 8.33
C LYS A 153 15.56 -15.68 7.69
N ARG A 154 14.89 -14.52 7.75
CA ARG A 154 13.56 -14.36 7.18
C ARG A 154 13.56 -14.56 5.67
N ILE A 155 14.54 -14.03 4.93
CA ILE A 155 14.67 -14.25 3.48
C ILE A 155 14.79 -15.74 3.15
N LYS A 156 15.60 -16.51 3.93
CA LYS A 156 15.70 -17.97 3.74
C LYS A 156 14.38 -18.70 3.98
N GLU A 157 13.64 -18.31 5.01
CA GLU A 157 12.31 -18.87 5.29
C GLU A 157 11.35 -18.60 4.13
N LEU A 158 11.32 -17.37 3.61
CA LEU A 158 10.48 -16.99 2.47
C LEU A 158 10.90 -17.75 1.20
N GLU A 159 12.18 -17.89 0.95
CA GLU A 159 12.67 -18.71 -0.17
C GLU A 159 12.24 -20.18 -0.03
N SER A 160 12.30 -20.75 1.17
CA SER A 160 11.81 -22.12 1.40
C SER A 160 10.34 -22.26 0.99
N ARG A 161 9.49 -21.31 1.35
CA ARG A 161 8.05 -21.33 1.03
C ARG A 161 7.76 -21.30 -0.47
N ILE A 162 8.56 -20.60 -1.28
CA ILE A 162 8.35 -20.60 -2.74
C ILE A 162 8.51 -21.99 -3.36
N TYR A 163 9.36 -22.85 -2.76
CA TYR A 163 9.56 -24.22 -3.24
C TYR A 163 8.57 -25.23 -2.62
N THR A 164 8.22 -25.09 -1.35
CA THR A 164 7.34 -26.01 -0.63
C THR A 164 5.85 -25.72 -0.84
N GLU A 165 5.48 -24.44 -0.90
CA GLU A 165 4.09 -23.98 -0.99
C GLU A 165 3.72 -23.48 -2.39
N HIS A 166 4.67 -23.38 -3.31
CA HIS A 166 4.48 -22.79 -4.65
C HIS A 166 3.90 -21.37 -4.59
N GLN A 167 4.27 -20.58 -3.57
CA GLN A 167 3.69 -19.29 -3.25
C GLN A 167 4.69 -18.15 -3.53
N THR A 168 4.25 -17.13 -4.25
CA THR A 168 5.04 -15.90 -4.43
C THR A 168 5.15 -15.14 -3.12
N GLN A 169 6.34 -14.73 -2.74
CA GLN A 169 6.58 -13.96 -1.51
C GLN A 169 6.87 -12.51 -1.85
N LEU A 170 6.07 -11.59 -1.27
CA LEU A 170 6.19 -10.15 -1.48
C LEU A 170 6.59 -9.46 -0.17
N PHE A 171 7.46 -8.46 -0.25
CA PHE A 171 7.83 -7.63 0.88
C PHE A 171 8.32 -6.26 0.43
N ILE A 172 8.32 -5.31 1.34
CA ILE A 172 8.76 -3.93 1.11
C ILE A 172 9.93 -3.57 2.01
N GLU A 173 10.60 -2.50 1.62
CA GLU A 173 11.64 -1.86 2.43
C GLU A 173 11.49 -0.34 2.37
N THR A 174 12.04 0.35 3.35
CA THR A 174 12.16 1.80 3.26
C THR A 174 13.07 2.19 2.09
N PRO A 175 12.74 3.22 1.30
CA PRO A 175 13.46 3.56 0.07
C PRO A 175 14.97 3.73 0.24
N TYR A 176 15.43 4.19 1.41
CA TYR A 176 16.85 4.37 1.73
C TYR A 176 17.62 3.06 1.93
N ARG A 177 16.92 1.93 2.16
CA ARG A 177 17.52 0.60 2.39
C ARG A 177 17.33 -0.37 1.24
N ASN A 178 16.73 0.06 0.14
CA ASN A 178 16.48 -0.79 -1.03
C ASN A 178 17.74 -1.51 -1.53
N HIS A 179 18.85 -0.77 -1.65
CA HIS A 179 20.11 -1.34 -2.13
C HIS A 179 20.60 -2.47 -1.22
N LYS A 180 20.54 -2.25 0.10
CA LYS A 180 20.92 -3.26 1.09
C LYS A 180 20.01 -4.49 1.03
N MET A 181 18.71 -4.29 0.86
CA MET A 181 17.75 -5.39 0.69
C MET A 181 18.09 -6.24 -0.55
N MET A 182 18.34 -5.60 -1.69
CA MET A 182 18.72 -6.32 -2.91
C MET A 182 20.02 -7.13 -2.72
N GLU A 183 21.04 -6.55 -2.10
CA GLU A 183 22.29 -7.28 -1.78
C GLU A 183 22.03 -8.49 -0.90
N ASP A 184 21.22 -8.35 0.14
CA ASP A 184 20.92 -9.43 1.07
C ASP A 184 20.15 -10.57 0.40
N ILE A 185 19.21 -10.27 -0.51
CA ILE A 185 18.52 -11.27 -1.33
C ILE A 185 19.52 -12.02 -2.22
N ILE A 186 20.40 -11.29 -2.94
CA ILE A 186 21.39 -11.89 -3.85
C ILE A 186 22.40 -12.76 -3.12
N LYS A 187 22.79 -12.38 -1.91
CA LYS A 187 23.74 -13.17 -1.09
C LYS A 187 23.09 -14.39 -0.45
N THR A 188 21.76 -14.35 -0.25
CA THR A 188 21.04 -15.34 0.57
C THR A 188 20.33 -16.38 -0.28
N CYS A 189 19.66 -15.96 -1.35
CA CYS A 189 18.85 -16.83 -2.17
C CYS A 189 19.67 -17.66 -3.16
N ARG A 190 19.09 -18.78 -3.60
CA ARG A 190 19.68 -19.65 -4.62
C ARG A 190 19.86 -18.89 -5.93
N PRO A 191 20.91 -19.21 -6.72
CA PRO A 191 21.15 -18.55 -8.01
C PRO A 191 19.99 -18.64 -9.00
N THR A 192 19.16 -19.69 -8.90
CA THR A 192 17.99 -19.96 -9.76
C THR A 192 16.71 -19.28 -9.27
N THR A 193 16.65 -18.87 -8.02
CA THR A 193 15.50 -18.10 -7.48
C THR A 193 15.35 -16.81 -8.27
N LYS A 194 14.11 -16.49 -8.68
CA LYS A 194 13.82 -15.27 -9.41
C LYS A 194 13.48 -14.16 -8.41
N LEU A 195 14.01 -12.97 -8.67
CA LEU A 195 13.70 -11.73 -7.97
C LEU A 195 13.06 -10.77 -8.97
N CYS A 196 11.85 -10.31 -8.67
CA CYS A 196 11.24 -9.16 -9.32
C CYS A 196 11.47 -7.92 -8.44
N ILE A 197 11.93 -6.85 -9.07
CA ILE A 197 12.07 -5.51 -8.49
C ILE A 197 11.00 -4.65 -9.16
N ALA A 198 10.03 -4.17 -8.40
CA ALA A 198 8.93 -3.35 -8.88
C ALA A 198 8.98 -2.00 -8.16
N ALA A 199 9.55 -1.01 -8.84
CA ALA A 199 9.83 0.31 -8.29
C ALA A 199 9.03 1.38 -9.01
N ASN A 200 8.62 2.41 -8.29
CA ASN A 200 7.92 3.59 -8.80
C ASN A 200 6.66 3.26 -9.62
N ILE A 201 5.92 2.23 -9.20
CA ILE A 201 4.75 1.70 -9.90
C ILE A 201 3.72 2.80 -10.15
N THR A 202 3.20 2.92 -11.37
CA THR A 202 2.26 3.95 -11.88
C THR A 202 2.83 5.36 -11.98
N CYS A 203 4.10 5.57 -11.66
CA CYS A 203 4.74 6.88 -11.72
C CYS A 203 5.72 7.00 -12.88
N GLU A 204 6.12 8.22 -13.19
CA GLU A 204 7.21 8.42 -14.16
C GLU A 204 8.47 7.67 -13.70
N GLY A 205 9.12 6.96 -14.62
CA GLY A 205 10.25 6.10 -14.30
C GLY A 205 9.87 4.76 -13.66
N GLU A 206 8.62 4.30 -13.84
CA GLU A 206 8.22 2.95 -13.44
C GLU A 206 9.23 1.89 -13.93
N TYR A 207 9.62 1.01 -13.01
CA TYR A 207 10.56 -0.06 -13.30
C TYR A 207 10.07 -1.38 -12.71
N ILE A 208 9.67 -2.30 -13.58
CA ILE A 208 9.29 -3.67 -13.15
C ILE A 208 10.15 -4.66 -13.94
N LYS A 209 11.02 -5.39 -13.24
CA LYS A 209 11.93 -6.34 -13.90
C LYS A 209 12.16 -7.59 -13.07
N THR A 210 11.97 -8.72 -13.72
CA THR A 210 12.20 -10.06 -13.16
C THR A 210 13.44 -10.68 -13.80
N LYS A 211 14.36 -11.18 -12.96
CA LYS A 211 15.54 -11.96 -13.36
C LYS A 211 15.85 -12.98 -12.26
N THR A 212 16.66 -13.98 -12.60
CA THR A 212 17.24 -14.86 -11.58
C THR A 212 18.24 -14.09 -10.70
N VAL A 213 18.45 -14.57 -9.48
CA VAL A 213 19.46 -14.01 -8.57
C VAL A 213 20.86 -14.00 -9.24
N LYS A 214 21.17 -15.05 -10.01
CA LYS A 214 22.43 -15.12 -10.80
C LYS A 214 22.54 -13.99 -11.81
N GLU A 215 21.47 -13.65 -12.52
CA GLU A 215 21.45 -12.59 -13.54
C GLU A 215 21.50 -11.19 -12.95
N TRP A 216 20.99 -11.01 -11.72
CA TRP A 216 21.06 -9.76 -10.98
C TRP A 216 22.44 -9.44 -10.43
N LYS A 217 23.27 -10.45 -10.20
CA LYS A 217 24.61 -10.27 -9.62
C LYS A 217 25.44 -9.30 -10.44
N GLY A 218 25.86 -8.19 -9.84
CA GLY A 218 26.61 -7.12 -10.48
C GLY A 218 25.82 -6.22 -11.46
N LYS A 219 24.47 -6.37 -11.50
CA LYS A 219 23.60 -5.62 -12.44
C LYS A 219 22.34 -5.07 -11.74
N LEU A 220 22.47 -4.73 -10.46
CA LEU A 220 21.36 -4.13 -9.68
C LEU A 220 21.02 -2.74 -10.21
N PRO A 221 19.70 -2.38 -10.28
CA PRO A 221 19.31 -1.03 -10.63
C PRO A 221 19.61 -0.06 -9.48
N ASP A 222 19.84 1.21 -9.82
CA ASP A 222 19.83 2.26 -8.83
C ASP A 222 18.38 2.68 -8.55
N ILE A 223 17.85 2.24 -7.42
CA ILE A 223 16.52 2.58 -6.90
C ILE A 223 16.61 3.23 -5.52
N ASN A 224 17.70 3.96 -5.27
CA ASN A 224 17.87 4.70 -4.02
C ASN A 224 16.76 5.76 -3.87
N LYS A 225 16.12 5.78 -2.71
CA LYS A 225 15.00 6.67 -2.38
C LYS A 225 13.73 6.49 -3.23
N ILE A 226 13.62 5.42 -4.01
CA ILE A 226 12.46 5.13 -4.83
C ILE A 226 11.58 4.10 -4.10
N PRO A 227 10.25 4.33 -3.94
CA PRO A 227 9.35 3.31 -3.42
C PRO A 227 9.42 2.03 -4.24
N CYS A 228 9.59 0.90 -3.56
CA CYS A 228 9.80 -0.39 -4.22
C CYS A 228 9.14 -1.53 -3.45
N ILE A 229 8.64 -2.50 -4.21
CA ILE A 229 8.21 -3.80 -3.69
C ILE A 229 9.07 -4.90 -4.33
N PHE A 230 9.48 -5.85 -3.52
CA PHE A 230 10.30 -6.98 -3.92
C PHE A 230 9.45 -8.25 -3.92
N LEU A 231 9.59 -9.05 -4.96
CA LEU A 231 8.93 -10.35 -5.05
C LEU A 231 9.97 -11.42 -5.35
N ILE A 232 9.86 -12.57 -4.66
CA ILE A 232 10.68 -13.74 -4.95
C ILE A 232 9.80 -14.93 -5.32
N TYR A 233 10.27 -15.72 -6.30
CA TYR A 233 9.63 -16.94 -6.77
C TYR A 233 10.66 -17.88 -7.43
N LYS A 234 10.23 -19.12 -7.79
CA LYS A 234 11.08 -20.12 -8.46
C LYS A 234 11.10 -19.97 -9.98
#